data_cd5fd84964d4a43d9f6eab35b049a624
#
_entry.id   cd5fd84964d4a43d9f6eab35b049a624
#
_cell.length_a   1.000
_cell.length_b   1.000
_cell.length_c   1.000
_cell.angle_alpha   90.00
_cell.angle_beta   90.00
_cell.angle_gamma   90.00
#
_symmetry.space_group_name_H-M   'P 1'
#
loop_
_entity.id
_entity.type
_entity.pdbx_description
1 polymer ?
#
loop_
_entity_poly.entity_id
_entity_poly.type
_entity_poly.pdbx_seq_one_letter_code
_entity_poly.pdbx_strand_id
1 'polypeptide(L)'
;MVSLTDWHEGRSAVRMLVAALAAYLTTSVIHLPGPYSAVITTLVVARPHSGGVLRASFERLTATILGAGMACGATFGRLAHVPELLLIGLALSPLALLAAHNSAYRTAMIAAMIVLSAPAASGAPFHVAGARMLGVSLGAVIGALVSVTILPSRREVVVAAAVAKLLEQFTGLLRNATNTSPDDPAARERFEFRLRQSLRELGMLIRDRPDAAPAKGPAGAMVRFTIRMHADLTFLKRELETDEPIPPAVLAALERFIRLFDHSVTGVAARARGQASNVDLEELRRACGETSQVLRDGYAHSEGARLMLRRLLEDLGSLNSCIGRAVDRRGAD
;
A
#
# COMPACT_ATOMS: atom_id res chain seq x y z
N MET A 1 -17.93 -16.65 9.71
CA MET A 1 -16.52 -16.42 10.10
C MET A 1 -16.12 -15.09 9.47
N VAL A 2 -16.03 -14.02 10.27
CA VAL A 2 -15.61 -12.68 9.80
C VAL A 2 -14.13 -12.81 9.40
N SER A 3 -13.78 -12.47 8.17
CA SER A 3 -12.39 -12.55 7.71
C SER A 3 -11.54 -11.50 8.45
N LEU A 4 -10.23 -11.75 8.61
CA LEU A 4 -9.32 -10.78 9.23
C LEU A 4 -9.23 -9.48 8.42
N THR A 5 -9.51 -9.54 7.12
CA THR A 5 -9.65 -8.36 6.24
C THR A 5 -10.84 -7.51 6.66
N ASP A 6 -12.00 -8.11 6.94
CA ASP A 6 -13.20 -7.40 7.42
C ASP A 6 -12.94 -6.74 8.77
N TRP A 7 -12.14 -7.37 9.62
CA TRP A 7 -11.78 -6.83 10.93
C TRP A 7 -10.83 -5.61 10.83
N HIS A 8 -9.87 -5.64 9.89
CA HIS A 8 -8.99 -4.50 9.65
C HIS A 8 -9.71 -3.32 9.00
N GLU A 9 -10.64 -3.59 8.09
CA GLU A 9 -11.48 -2.56 7.49
C GLU A 9 -12.41 -1.94 8.52
N GLY A 10 -13.04 -2.75 9.38
CA GLY A 10 -13.86 -2.28 10.49
C GLY A 10 -13.09 -1.38 11.48
N ARG A 11 -11.87 -1.78 11.86
CA ARG A 11 -11.00 -0.96 12.74
C ARG A 11 -10.61 0.38 12.09
N SER A 12 -10.35 0.37 10.79
CA SER A 12 -10.04 1.61 10.06
C SER A 12 -11.25 2.54 10.00
N ALA A 13 -12.45 2.00 9.77
CA ALA A 13 -13.69 2.77 9.76
C ALA A 13 -13.98 3.39 11.13
N VAL A 14 -13.87 2.61 12.23
CA VAL A 14 -14.02 3.11 13.60
C VAL A 14 -13.03 4.21 13.91
N ARG A 15 -11.76 4.04 13.56
CA ARG A 15 -10.73 5.06 13.75
C ARG A 15 -11.06 6.36 13.02
N MET A 16 -11.48 6.28 11.75
CA MET A 16 -11.85 7.45 10.97
C MET A 16 -13.08 8.15 11.57
N LEU A 17 -14.07 7.40 12.03
CA LEU A 17 -15.26 7.95 12.68
C LEU A 17 -14.89 8.66 13.98
N VAL A 18 -14.11 8.03 14.85
CA VAL A 18 -13.66 8.62 16.12
C VAL A 18 -12.83 9.88 15.86
N ALA A 19 -11.93 9.86 14.87
CA ALA A 19 -11.13 11.02 14.51
C ALA A 19 -11.99 12.18 14.00
N ALA A 20 -12.99 11.91 13.15
CA ALA A 20 -13.92 12.90 12.64
C ALA A 20 -14.77 13.52 13.75
N LEU A 21 -15.33 12.69 14.65
CA LEU A 21 -16.12 13.15 15.78
C LEU A 21 -15.27 13.98 16.77
N ALA A 22 -14.06 13.52 17.09
CA ALA A 22 -13.14 14.26 17.95
C ALA A 22 -12.79 15.64 17.35
N ALA A 23 -12.53 15.71 16.04
CA ALA A 23 -12.26 16.96 15.37
C ALA A 23 -13.47 17.90 15.39
N TYR A 24 -14.67 17.37 15.13
CA TYR A 24 -15.90 18.16 15.18
C TYR A 24 -16.18 18.70 16.59
N LEU A 25 -16.14 17.85 17.60
CA LEU A 25 -16.39 18.24 18.98
C LEU A 25 -15.37 19.28 19.47
N THR A 26 -14.08 19.08 19.20
CA THR A 26 -13.03 20.01 19.60
C THR A 26 -13.25 21.38 18.98
N THR A 27 -13.53 21.43 17.67
CA THR A 27 -13.77 22.70 16.96
C THR A 27 -15.06 23.38 17.39
N SER A 28 -16.08 22.64 17.73
CA SER A 28 -17.35 23.16 18.25
C SER A 28 -17.20 23.76 19.65
N VAL A 29 -16.45 23.10 20.53
CA VAL A 29 -16.16 23.60 21.89
C VAL A 29 -15.33 24.89 21.86
N ILE A 30 -14.36 25.01 20.94
CA ILE A 30 -13.51 26.19 20.79
C ILE A 30 -14.23 27.30 19.99
N HIS A 31 -15.46 27.06 19.50
CA HIS A 31 -16.23 27.99 18.66
C HIS A 31 -15.48 28.45 17.41
N LEU A 32 -14.70 27.54 16.80
CA LEU A 32 -13.92 27.86 15.61
C LEU A 32 -14.83 28.02 14.39
N PRO A 33 -14.77 29.14 13.65
CA PRO A 33 -15.55 29.29 12.44
C PRO A 33 -15.13 28.26 11.40
N GLY A 34 -16.07 27.48 10.88
CA GLY A 34 -15.84 26.47 9.85
C GLY A 34 -15.29 25.12 10.38
N PRO A 35 -16.01 24.45 11.32
CA PRO A 35 -15.58 23.19 11.93
C PRO A 35 -15.32 22.08 10.90
N TYR A 36 -15.99 22.13 9.76
CA TYR A 36 -15.85 21.13 8.71
C TYR A 36 -14.44 21.06 8.11
N SER A 37 -13.66 22.16 8.15
CA SER A 37 -12.28 22.15 7.65
C SER A 37 -11.36 21.25 8.47
N ALA A 38 -11.56 21.18 9.77
CA ALA A 38 -10.84 20.28 10.67
C ALA A 38 -11.27 18.83 10.43
N VAL A 39 -12.57 18.56 10.32
CA VAL A 39 -13.09 17.21 10.04
C VAL A 39 -12.55 16.66 8.72
N ILE A 40 -12.64 17.45 7.64
CA ILE A 40 -12.11 17.03 6.32
C ILE A 40 -10.62 16.75 6.40
N THR A 41 -9.86 17.62 7.09
CA THR A 41 -8.40 17.43 7.24
C THR A 41 -8.09 16.18 8.05
N THR A 42 -8.81 15.96 9.14
CA THR A 42 -8.66 14.76 9.97
C THR A 42 -8.91 13.48 9.16
N LEU A 43 -9.98 13.44 8.36
CA LEU A 43 -10.29 12.30 7.48
C LEU A 43 -9.21 12.06 6.41
N VAL A 44 -8.67 13.13 5.84
CA VAL A 44 -7.59 13.03 4.85
C VAL A 44 -6.27 12.55 5.48
N VAL A 45 -5.99 12.99 6.70
CA VAL A 45 -4.77 12.64 7.46
C VAL A 45 -4.88 11.27 8.11
N ALA A 46 -6.06 10.88 8.61
CA ALA A 46 -6.32 9.59 9.26
C ALA A 46 -6.32 8.42 8.27
N ARG A 47 -5.26 8.29 7.50
CA ARG A 47 -5.09 7.17 6.54
C ARG A 47 -4.91 5.83 7.26
N PRO A 48 -5.26 4.69 6.61
CA PRO A 48 -5.12 3.36 7.21
C PRO A 48 -3.69 3.01 7.66
N HIS A 49 -2.68 3.69 7.10
CA HIS A 49 -1.27 3.40 7.33
C HIS A 49 -0.61 4.53 8.13
N SER A 50 -0.21 4.25 9.35
CA SER A 50 0.40 5.21 10.29
C SER A 50 1.72 5.85 9.80
N GLY A 51 2.39 5.24 8.83
CA GLY A 51 3.70 5.73 8.34
C GLY A 51 3.66 7.02 7.52
N GLY A 52 2.51 7.39 6.97
CA GLY A 52 2.34 8.58 6.13
C GLY A 52 1.59 9.73 6.80
N VAL A 53 1.12 9.57 8.05
CA VAL A 53 0.26 10.55 8.73
C VAL A 53 0.94 11.90 8.90
N LEU A 54 2.17 11.94 9.44
CA LEU A 54 2.92 13.18 9.65
C LEU A 54 3.23 13.88 8.31
N ARG A 55 3.61 13.12 7.29
CA ARG A 55 3.85 13.66 5.97
C ARG A 55 2.57 14.21 5.34
N ALA A 56 1.47 13.46 5.41
CA ALA A 56 0.17 13.92 4.92
C ALA A 56 -0.31 15.17 5.66
N SER A 57 -0.08 15.27 6.98
CA SER A 57 -0.36 16.45 7.80
C SER A 57 0.46 17.66 7.32
N PHE A 58 1.76 17.46 7.12
CA PHE A 58 2.66 18.52 6.66
C PHE A 58 2.32 18.97 5.23
N GLU A 59 2.10 18.04 4.30
CA GLU A 59 1.67 18.33 2.93
C GLU A 59 0.33 19.10 2.91
N ARG A 60 -0.60 18.73 3.78
CA ARG A 60 -1.90 19.40 3.89
C ARG A 60 -1.76 20.82 4.44
N LEU A 61 -0.93 21.00 5.47
CA LEU A 61 -0.68 22.29 6.08
C LEU A 61 0.01 23.24 5.10
N THR A 62 1.09 22.80 4.47
CA THR A 62 1.83 23.61 3.48
C THR A 62 0.97 23.98 2.29
N ALA A 63 0.18 23.04 1.75
CA ALA A 63 -0.75 23.33 0.67
C ALA A 63 -1.81 24.37 1.08
N THR A 64 -2.32 24.29 2.31
CA THR A 64 -3.31 25.27 2.80
C THR A 64 -2.71 26.64 2.99
N ILE A 65 -1.50 26.74 3.54
CA ILE A 65 -0.77 28.01 3.70
C ILE A 65 -0.52 28.66 2.34
N LEU A 66 -0.02 27.89 1.37
CA LEU A 66 0.25 28.39 0.01
C LEU A 66 -1.05 28.86 -0.68
N GLY A 67 -2.11 28.04 -0.62
CA GLY A 67 -3.39 28.37 -1.23
C GLY A 67 -4.03 29.62 -0.60
N ALA A 68 -4.09 29.67 0.72
CA ALA A 68 -4.63 30.81 1.45
C ALA A 68 -3.81 32.09 1.23
N GLY A 69 -2.46 31.98 1.23
CA GLY A 69 -1.56 33.12 0.98
C GLY A 69 -1.75 33.70 -0.42
N MET A 70 -1.82 32.84 -1.46
CA MET A 70 -2.07 33.28 -2.83
C MET A 70 -3.43 33.94 -2.97
N ALA A 71 -4.46 33.40 -2.34
CA ALA A 71 -5.80 33.98 -2.36
C ALA A 71 -5.84 35.34 -1.63
N CYS A 72 -5.23 35.45 -0.45
CA CYS A 72 -5.11 36.72 0.25
C CYS A 72 -4.35 37.76 -0.59
N GLY A 73 -3.25 37.38 -1.26
CA GLY A 73 -2.54 38.24 -2.20
C GLY A 73 -3.45 38.74 -3.34
N ALA A 74 -4.22 37.85 -3.94
CA ALA A 74 -5.14 38.19 -5.01
C ALA A 74 -6.27 39.12 -4.56
N THR A 75 -6.69 39.10 -3.29
CA THR A 75 -7.72 40.03 -2.78
C THR A 75 -7.30 41.49 -2.80
N PHE A 76 -6.01 41.81 -2.80
CA PHE A 76 -5.54 43.18 -3.02
C PHE A 76 -5.89 43.71 -4.41
N GLY A 77 -5.99 42.82 -5.41
CA GLY A 77 -6.45 43.19 -6.75
C GLY A 77 -7.92 43.65 -6.81
N ARG A 78 -8.75 43.22 -5.84
CA ARG A 78 -10.13 43.75 -5.72
C ARG A 78 -10.15 45.23 -5.38
N LEU A 79 -9.20 45.74 -4.64
CA LEU A 79 -9.03 47.17 -4.35
C LEU A 79 -8.68 47.97 -5.60
N ALA A 80 -8.04 47.32 -6.58
CA ALA A 80 -7.72 47.89 -7.89
C ALA A 80 -8.80 47.68 -8.95
N HIS A 81 -10.01 47.23 -8.57
CA HIS A 81 -11.14 46.94 -9.45
C HIS A 81 -10.82 45.91 -10.56
N VAL A 82 -9.88 45.02 -10.34
CA VAL A 82 -9.53 43.92 -11.27
C VAL A 82 -10.70 42.94 -11.35
N PRO A 83 -11.13 42.52 -12.54
CA PRO A 83 -12.22 41.55 -12.73
C PRO A 83 -11.94 40.25 -11.94
N GLU A 84 -12.97 39.73 -11.29
CA GLU A 84 -12.85 38.57 -10.40
C GLU A 84 -12.27 37.33 -11.12
N LEU A 85 -12.65 37.13 -12.40
CA LEU A 85 -12.13 36.06 -13.23
C LEU A 85 -10.59 36.09 -13.37
N LEU A 86 -10.03 37.29 -13.55
CA LEU A 86 -8.58 37.50 -13.64
C LEU A 86 -7.89 37.21 -12.30
N LEU A 87 -8.49 37.61 -11.19
CA LEU A 87 -7.97 37.35 -9.84
C LEU A 87 -7.95 35.83 -9.56
N ILE A 88 -9.01 35.12 -9.93
CA ILE A 88 -9.06 33.67 -9.83
C ILE A 88 -7.96 33.04 -10.70
N GLY A 89 -7.85 33.46 -11.96
CA GLY A 89 -6.81 32.97 -12.87
C GLY A 89 -5.39 33.21 -12.34
N LEU A 90 -5.13 34.42 -11.82
CA LEU A 90 -3.83 34.79 -11.27
C LEU A 90 -3.49 33.98 -10.02
N ALA A 91 -4.45 33.75 -9.14
CA ALA A 91 -4.23 32.96 -7.92
C ALA A 91 -4.08 31.45 -8.20
N LEU A 92 -4.86 30.89 -9.16
CA LEU A 92 -4.87 29.48 -9.43
C LEU A 92 -3.77 29.00 -10.39
N SER A 93 -3.30 29.84 -11.33
CA SER A 93 -2.31 29.42 -12.33
C SER A 93 -1.00 28.90 -11.72
N PRO A 94 -0.35 29.58 -10.77
CA PRO A 94 0.88 29.05 -10.16
C PRO A 94 0.60 27.84 -9.30
N LEU A 95 -0.56 27.77 -8.64
CA LEU A 95 -0.96 26.59 -7.86
C LEU A 95 -1.26 25.38 -8.74
N ALA A 96 -1.81 25.59 -9.94
CA ALA A 96 -2.04 24.53 -10.92
C ALA A 96 -0.71 23.96 -11.44
N LEU A 97 0.28 24.80 -11.73
CA LEU A 97 1.63 24.36 -12.10
C LEU A 97 2.27 23.54 -10.99
N LEU A 98 2.16 23.99 -9.73
CA LEU A 98 2.68 23.29 -8.57
C LEU A 98 1.95 21.95 -8.38
N ALA A 99 0.64 21.89 -8.57
CA ALA A 99 -0.17 20.68 -8.48
C ALA A 99 0.11 19.69 -9.62
N ALA A 100 0.50 20.17 -10.80
CA ALA A 100 0.94 19.32 -11.89
C ALA A 100 2.26 18.62 -11.57
N HIS A 101 3.17 19.30 -10.88
CA HIS A 101 4.44 18.73 -10.45
C HIS A 101 4.26 17.76 -9.25
N ASN A 102 3.39 18.10 -8.29
CA ASN A 102 3.12 17.28 -7.12
C ASN A 102 1.63 17.32 -6.75
N SER A 103 0.97 16.18 -6.85
CA SER A 103 -0.48 16.03 -6.60
C SER A 103 -0.93 16.44 -5.18
N ALA A 104 -0.02 16.48 -4.21
CA ALA A 104 -0.31 16.95 -2.85
C ALA A 104 -0.82 18.41 -2.84
N TYR A 105 -0.34 19.25 -3.77
CA TYR A 105 -0.74 20.66 -3.85
C TYR A 105 -2.09 20.92 -4.53
N ARG A 106 -2.80 19.91 -5.02
CA ARG A 106 -4.19 20.07 -5.49
C ARG A 106 -5.09 20.69 -4.42
N THR A 107 -4.82 20.39 -3.16
CA THR A 107 -5.56 20.95 -2.02
C THR A 107 -5.30 22.44 -1.80
N ALA A 108 -4.19 22.99 -2.33
CA ALA A 108 -3.88 24.41 -2.28
C ALA A 108 -4.87 25.20 -3.14
N MET A 109 -5.25 24.69 -4.32
CA MET A 109 -6.26 25.33 -5.16
C MET A 109 -7.63 25.37 -4.48
N ILE A 110 -8.01 24.29 -3.79
CA ILE A 110 -9.26 24.26 -3.01
C ILE A 110 -9.22 25.30 -1.88
N ALA A 111 -8.09 25.39 -1.17
CA ALA A 111 -7.93 26.39 -0.12
C ALA A 111 -8.01 27.81 -0.66
N ALA A 112 -7.39 28.08 -1.81
CA ALA A 112 -7.44 29.38 -2.47
C ALA A 112 -8.87 29.75 -2.88
N MET A 113 -9.61 28.83 -3.51
CA MET A 113 -11.01 29.09 -3.91
C MET A 113 -11.91 29.41 -2.73
N ILE A 114 -11.77 28.71 -1.60
CA ILE A 114 -12.58 28.98 -0.41
C ILE A 114 -12.29 30.38 0.15
N VAL A 115 -11.04 30.83 0.14
CA VAL A 115 -10.68 32.18 0.59
C VAL A 115 -11.17 33.23 -0.39
N LEU A 116 -11.04 33.00 -1.71
CA LEU A 116 -11.52 33.91 -2.76
C LEU A 116 -13.04 34.03 -2.79
N SER A 117 -13.77 32.95 -2.42
CA SER A 117 -15.24 33.00 -2.34
C SER A 117 -15.76 33.76 -1.12
N ALA A 118 -14.89 34.21 -0.22
CA ALA A 118 -15.29 35.03 0.92
C ALA A 118 -15.81 36.40 0.46
N PRO A 119 -16.85 36.96 1.15
CA PRO A 119 -17.37 38.27 0.84
C PRO A 119 -16.28 39.34 0.81
N ALA A 120 -16.43 40.34 -0.08
CA ALA A 120 -15.46 41.42 -0.25
C ALA A 120 -15.39 42.42 0.92
N ALA A 121 -16.12 42.20 2.01
CA ALA A 121 -16.08 43.02 3.20
C ALA A 121 -14.63 43.11 3.76
N SER A 122 -14.26 44.29 4.24
CA SER A 122 -12.90 44.52 4.76
C SER A 122 -12.52 43.50 5.84
N GLY A 123 -11.42 42.79 5.62
CA GLY A 123 -10.91 41.78 6.53
C GLY A 123 -11.49 40.38 6.41
N ALA A 124 -12.64 40.19 5.76
CA ALA A 124 -13.29 38.86 5.65
C ALA A 124 -12.38 37.78 5.02
N PRO A 125 -11.62 38.02 3.94
CA PRO A 125 -10.72 37.01 3.36
C PRO A 125 -9.63 36.56 4.32
N PHE A 126 -9.07 37.47 5.12
CA PHE A 126 -8.03 37.16 6.11
C PHE A 126 -8.60 36.36 7.29
N HIS A 127 -9.80 36.68 7.75
CA HIS A 127 -10.50 35.89 8.78
C HIS A 127 -10.80 34.48 8.29
N VAL A 128 -11.30 34.34 7.07
CA VAL A 128 -11.58 33.02 6.46
C VAL A 128 -10.28 32.22 6.29
N ALA A 129 -9.21 32.86 5.80
CA ALA A 129 -7.89 32.22 5.68
C ALA A 129 -7.36 31.76 7.04
N GLY A 130 -7.40 32.63 8.07
CA GLY A 130 -6.97 32.29 9.41
C GLY A 130 -7.76 31.16 10.04
N ALA A 131 -9.09 31.23 9.97
CA ALA A 131 -9.99 30.19 10.47
C ALA A 131 -9.71 28.83 9.78
N ARG A 132 -9.46 28.84 8.47
CA ARG A 132 -9.13 27.65 7.71
C ARG A 132 -7.77 27.07 8.11
N MET A 133 -6.76 27.92 8.27
CA MET A 133 -5.42 27.47 8.73
C MET A 133 -5.50 26.84 10.10
N LEU A 134 -6.22 27.46 11.05
CA LEU A 134 -6.45 26.89 12.38
C LEU A 134 -7.21 25.57 12.32
N GLY A 135 -8.29 25.49 11.54
CA GLY A 135 -9.05 24.26 11.37
C GLY A 135 -8.23 23.11 10.77
N VAL A 136 -7.42 23.41 9.74
CA VAL A 136 -6.54 22.41 9.11
C VAL A 136 -5.45 21.97 10.08
N SER A 137 -4.82 22.88 10.82
CA SER A 137 -3.79 22.56 11.80
C SER A 137 -4.36 21.68 12.92
N LEU A 138 -5.50 22.05 13.46
CA LEU A 138 -6.17 21.29 14.52
C LEU A 138 -6.60 19.91 14.03
N GLY A 139 -7.20 19.84 12.84
CA GLY A 139 -7.57 18.57 12.22
C GLY A 139 -6.37 17.65 11.94
N ALA A 140 -5.24 18.22 11.54
CA ALA A 140 -3.99 17.47 11.33
C ALA A 140 -3.45 16.91 12.65
N VAL A 141 -3.45 17.69 13.72
CA VAL A 141 -3.01 17.25 15.05
C VAL A 141 -3.92 16.16 15.59
N ILE A 142 -5.24 16.35 15.54
CA ILE A 142 -6.22 15.35 16.02
C ILE A 142 -6.11 14.07 15.19
N GLY A 143 -6.02 14.17 13.86
CA GLY A 143 -5.84 13.02 12.98
C GLY A 143 -4.56 12.24 13.26
N ALA A 144 -3.46 12.95 13.53
CA ALA A 144 -2.19 12.32 13.92
C ALA A 144 -2.30 11.64 15.29
N LEU A 145 -2.87 12.34 16.29
CA LEU A 145 -3.02 11.81 17.64
C LEU A 145 -3.88 10.55 17.64
N VAL A 146 -5.06 10.58 17.01
CA VAL A 146 -5.95 9.43 16.90
C VAL A 146 -5.29 8.27 16.15
N SER A 147 -4.51 8.56 15.11
CA SER A 147 -3.81 7.54 14.34
C SER A 147 -2.69 6.84 15.12
N VAL A 148 -2.11 7.50 16.12
CA VAL A 148 -1.05 6.93 16.97
C VAL A 148 -1.64 6.23 18.18
N THR A 149 -2.71 6.79 18.79
CA THR A 149 -3.28 6.30 20.05
C THR A 149 -4.38 5.27 19.85
N ILE A 150 -5.24 5.45 18.83
CA ILE A 150 -6.38 4.58 18.61
C ILE A 150 -6.04 3.55 17.53
N LEU A 151 -5.82 2.31 17.98
CA LEU A 151 -5.61 1.14 17.13
C LEU A 151 -4.44 1.34 16.12
N PRO A 152 -3.20 1.56 16.58
CA PRO A 152 -2.07 1.70 15.67
C PRO A 152 -1.96 0.47 14.78
N SER A 153 -2.07 0.65 13.46
CA SER A 153 -1.81 -0.44 12.51
C SER A 153 -0.31 -0.61 12.38
N ARG A 154 0.22 -1.74 12.90
CA ARG A 154 1.63 -2.06 12.70
C ARG A 154 1.85 -2.34 11.21
N ARG A 155 2.78 -1.62 10.61
CA ARG A 155 3.15 -1.75 9.19
C ARG A 155 3.45 -3.21 8.82
N GLU A 156 4.08 -3.93 9.72
CA GLU A 156 4.43 -5.35 9.55
C GLU A 156 3.20 -6.22 9.30
N VAL A 157 2.09 -5.96 10.00
CA VAL A 157 0.83 -6.69 9.84
C VAL A 157 0.18 -6.40 8.48
N VAL A 158 0.18 -5.14 8.06
CA VAL A 158 -0.40 -4.74 6.76
C VAL A 158 0.41 -5.33 5.62
N VAL A 159 1.74 -5.27 5.71
CA VAL A 159 2.64 -5.87 4.72
C VAL A 159 2.47 -7.40 4.72
N ALA A 160 2.39 -8.05 5.88
CA ALA A 160 2.17 -9.49 5.97
C ALA A 160 0.85 -9.92 5.32
N ALA A 161 -0.23 -9.15 5.51
CA ALA A 161 -1.52 -9.42 4.86
C ALA A 161 -1.45 -9.27 3.32
N ALA A 162 -0.75 -8.23 2.83
CA ALA A 162 -0.53 -8.03 1.39
C ALA A 162 0.34 -9.15 0.79
N VAL A 163 1.37 -9.58 1.52
CA VAL A 163 2.22 -10.72 1.15
C VAL A 163 1.41 -12.01 1.10
N ALA A 164 0.53 -12.26 2.10
CA ALA A 164 -0.34 -13.45 2.10
C ALA A 164 -1.22 -13.52 0.85
N LYS A 165 -1.82 -12.39 0.45
CA LYS A 165 -2.63 -12.30 -0.78
C LYS A 165 -1.81 -12.61 -2.05
N LEU A 166 -0.54 -12.17 -2.12
CA LEU A 166 0.35 -12.47 -3.23
C LEU A 166 0.80 -13.93 -3.25
N LEU A 167 1.10 -14.50 -2.08
CA LEU A 167 1.49 -15.90 -1.96
C LEU A 167 0.42 -16.84 -2.51
N GLU A 168 -0.86 -16.58 -2.24
CA GLU A 168 -1.97 -17.36 -2.79
C GLU A 168 -2.08 -17.27 -4.33
N GLN A 169 -1.56 -16.21 -4.93
CA GLN A 169 -1.52 -16.06 -6.39
C GLN A 169 -0.31 -16.77 -7.02
N PHE A 170 0.78 -16.99 -6.26
CA PHE A 170 1.99 -17.60 -6.78
C PHE A 170 1.80 -19.06 -7.21
N THR A 171 0.98 -19.81 -6.49
CA THR A 171 0.66 -21.20 -6.86
C THR A 171 -0.10 -21.29 -8.18
N GLY A 172 -0.96 -20.30 -8.46
CA GLY A 172 -1.62 -20.19 -9.76
C GLY A 172 -0.65 -20.00 -10.93
N LEU A 173 0.47 -19.27 -10.72
CA LEU A 173 1.50 -19.10 -11.75
C LEU A 173 2.15 -20.44 -12.14
N LEU A 174 2.50 -21.25 -11.14
CA LEU A 174 3.14 -22.54 -11.39
C LEU A 174 2.18 -23.56 -12.02
N ARG A 175 0.93 -23.62 -11.54
CA ARG A 175 -0.08 -24.50 -12.14
C ARG A 175 -0.35 -24.18 -13.60
N ASN A 176 -0.40 -22.89 -13.95
CA ASN A 176 -0.59 -22.47 -15.34
C ASN A 176 0.63 -22.78 -16.23
N ALA A 177 1.83 -22.92 -15.65
CA ALA A 177 3.04 -23.25 -16.39
C ALA A 177 3.13 -24.76 -16.75
N THR A 178 2.54 -25.62 -15.91
CA THR A 178 2.58 -27.08 -16.11
C THR A 178 1.35 -27.63 -16.82
N ASN A 179 0.24 -26.90 -16.84
CA ASN A 179 -0.97 -27.30 -17.54
C ASN A 179 -0.85 -26.98 -19.03
N THR A 180 -0.71 -28.03 -19.83
CA THR A 180 -0.72 -28.00 -21.29
C THR A 180 -2.12 -27.76 -21.89
N SER A 181 -3.16 -27.63 -21.07
CA SER A 181 -4.51 -27.33 -21.52
C SER A 181 -4.70 -25.85 -21.81
N PRO A 182 -5.27 -25.46 -22.95
CA PRO A 182 -5.58 -24.06 -23.26
C PRO A 182 -6.75 -23.63 -22.38
N ASP A 183 -6.46 -23.27 -21.14
CA ASP A 183 -7.42 -22.59 -20.29
C ASP A 183 -7.77 -21.23 -20.93
N ASP A 184 -9.04 -20.86 -20.76
CA ASP A 184 -9.65 -19.62 -21.24
C ASP A 184 -8.65 -18.44 -21.22
N PRO A 185 -8.24 -17.90 -22.39
CA PRO A 185 -7.27 -16.79 -22.48
C PRO A 185 -7.69 -15.60 -21.63
N ALA A 186 -9.00 -15.35 -21.50
CA ALA A 186 -9.54 -14.29 -20.68
C ALA A 186 -9.37 -14.55 -19.17
N ALA A 187 -9.36 -15.79 -18.73
CA ALA A 187 -9.05 -16.16 -17.34
C ALA A 187 -7.56 -15.91 -17.02
N ARG A 188 -6.67 -16.24 -17.97
CA ARG A 188 -5.22 -15.99 -17.87
C ARG A 188 -4.92 -14.50 -17.79
N GLU A 189 -5.52 -13.68 -18.64
CA GLU A 189 -5.35 -12.22 -18.63
C GLU A 189 -5.86 -11.59 -17.33
N ARG A 190 -7.04 -12.03 -16.86
CA ARG A 190 -7.60 -11.59 -15.56
C ARG A 190 -6.69 -11.95 -14.38
N PHE A 191 -6.07 -13.12 -14.42
CA PHE A 191 -5.12 -13.56 -13.40
C PHE A 191 -3.86 -12.69 -13.40
N GLU A 192 -3.24 -12.46 -14.55
CA GLU A 192 -2.05 -11.61 -14.69
C GLU A 192 -2.34 -10.15 -14.28
N PHE A 193 -3.51 -9.64 -14.61
CA PHE A 193 -3.95 -8.31 -14.19
C PHE A 193 -4.01 -8.21 -12.65
N ARG A 194 -4.66 -9.18 -11.99
CA ARG A 194 -4.77 -9.23 -10.52
C ARG A 194 -3.40 -9.32 -9.86
N LEU A 195 -2.52 -10.15 -10.38
CA LEU A 195 -1.15 -10.30 -9.86
C LEU A 195 -0.37 -8.99 -9.97
N ARG A 196 -0.41 -8.34 -11.14
CA ARG A 196 0.23 -7.03 -11.35
C ARG A 196 -0.35 -5.95 -10.42
N GLN A 197 -1.64 -5.97 -10.17
CA GLN A 197 -2.28 -5.05 -9.23
C GLN A 197 -1.79 -5.29 -7.80
N SER A 198 -1.75 -6.53 -7.33
CA SER A 198 -1.29 -6.88 -5.98
C SER A 198 0.19 -6.55 -5.76
N LEU A 199 1.04 -6.72 -6.79
CA LEU A 199 2.45 -6.30 -6.75
C LEU A 199 2.60 -4.77 -6.67
N ARG A 200 1.77 -4.01 -7.39
CA ARG A 200 1.75 -2.54 -7.28
C ARG A 200 1.31 -2.08 -5.90
N GLU A 201 0.27 -2.70 -5.34
CA GLU A 201 -0.20 -2.44 -3.97
C GLU A 201 0.93 -2.66 -2.96
N LEU A 202 1.64 -3.80 -3.06
CA LEU A 202 2.80 -4.10 -2.23
C LEU A 202 3.92 -3.07 -2.40
N GLY A 203 4.21 -2.65 -3.63
CA GLY A 203 5.20 -1.61 -3.96
C GLY A 203 4.85 -0.25 -3.35
N MET A 204 3.58 0.14 -3.37
CA MET A 204 3.10 1.39 -2.77
C MET A 204 3.28 1.40 -1.25
N LEU A 205 3.07 0.27 -0.57
CA LEU A 205 3.28 0.14 0.88
C LEU A 205 4.74 0.42 1.32
N ILE A 206 5.70 0.28 0.39
CA ILE A 206 7.11 0.58 0.66
C ILE A 206 7.42 2.04 0.37
N ARG A 207 6.88 2.58 -0.72
CA ARG A 207 7.21 3.91 -1.25
C ARG A 207 6.73 5.06 -0.38
N ASP A 208 5.74 4.82 0.47
CA ASP A 208 5.16 5.85 1.37
C ASP A 208 6.10 6.33 2.49
N ARG A 209 7.36 5.89 2.52
CA ARG A 209 8.39 6.40 3.44
C ARG A 209 9.74 6.59 2.75
N PRO A 210 10.05 7.78 2.23
CA PRO A 210 11.37 8.10 1.68
C PRO A 210 12.49 8.10 2.73
N ASP A 211 12.18 8.33 4.02
CA ASP A 211 13.17 8.50 5.08
C ASP A 211 13.56 7.21 5.83
N ALA A 212 12.78 6.15 5.71
CA ALA A 212 13.17 4.85 6.24
C ALA A 212 13.86 4.08 5.12
N ALA A 213 15.18 3.89 5.24
CA ALA A 213 15.89 2.96 4.36
C ALA A 213 15.03 1.69 4.19
N PRO A 214 14.43 1.44 3.01
CA PRO A 214 13.40 0.41 2.83
C PRO A 214 13.92 -1.00 3.10
N ALA A 215 15.22 -1.10 3.40
CA ALA A 215 15.97 -2.32 3.42
C ALA A 215 16.14 -2.97 4.81
N LYS A 216 15.98 -2.24 5.93
CA LYS A 216 16.50 -2.72 7.22
C LYS A 216 15.49 -3.34 8.20
N GLY A 217 14.16 -3.33 7.92
CA GLY A 217 13.14 -3.87 8.83
C GLY A 217 12.49 -5.15 8.31
N PRO A 218 11.76 -5.90 9.20
CA PRO A 218 11.06 -7.13 8.83
C PRO A 218 10.08 -6.94 7.65
N ALA A 219 9.31 -5.85 7.64
CA ALA A 219 8.40 -5.52 6.56
C ALA A 219 9.13 -5.35 5.21
N GLY A 220 10.27 -4.65 5.18
CA GLY A 220 11.07 -4.51 3.97
C GLY A 220 11.70 -5.83 3.51
N ALA A 221 12.08 -6.70 4.45
CA ALA A 221 12.56 -8.04 4.14
C ALA A 221 11.46 -8.91 3.52
N MET A 222 10.26 -8.93 4.09
CA MET A 222 9.10 -9.65 3.55
C MET A 222 8.85 -9.26 2.09
N VAL A 223 8.84 -7.97 1.80
CA VAL A 223 8.61 -7.48 0.44
C VAL A 223 9.71 -7.90 -0.52
N ARG A 224 10.99 -7.79 -0.13
CA ARG A 224 12.11 -8.22 -0.98
C ARG A 224 12.03 -9.70 -1.32
N PHE A 225 11.74 -10.56 -0.36
CA PHE A 225 11.60 -12.00 -0.59
C PHE A 225 10.42 -12.27 -1.53
N THR A 226 9.28 -11.61 -1.31
CA THR A 226 8.09 -11.78 -2.16
C THR A 226 8.34 -11.34 -3.61
N ILE A 227 9.03 -10.22 -3.83
CA ILE A 227 9.37 -9.74 -5.18
C ILE A 227 10.35 -10.71 -5.85
N ARG A 228 11.36 -11.22 -5.13
CA ARG A 228 12.28 -12.21 -5.69
C ARG A 228 11.58 -13.51 -6.05
N MET A 229 10.75 -14.03 -5.15
CA MET A 229 9.93 -15.22 -5.44
C MET A 229 9.07 -15.04 -6.69
N HIS A 230 8.45 -13.86 -6.86
CA HIS A 230 7.71 -13.56 -8.08
C HIS A 230 8.59 -13.59 -9.34
N ALA A 231 9.77 -12.98 -9.29
CA ALA A 231 10.72 -12.98 -10.40
C ALA A 231 11.18 -14.41 -10.74
N ASP A 232 11.54 -15.19 -9.72
CA ASP A 232 12.00 -16.57 -9.89
C ASP A 232 10.88 -17.48 -10.43
N LEU A 233 9.62 -17.29 -9.97
CA LEU A 233 8.46 -18.01 -10.49
C LEU A 233 8.15 -17.64 -11.95
N THR A 234 8.29 -16.38 -12.31
CA THR A 234 8.07 -15.90 -13.68
C THR A 234 9.15 -16.47 -14.61
N PHE A 235 10.39 -16.52 -14.13
CA PHE A 235 11.50 -17.10 -14.87
C PHE A 235 11.35 -18.60 -15.02
N LEU A 236 11.01 -19.31 -13.94
CA LEU A 236 10.75 -20.76 -13.97
C LEU A 236 9.62 -21.09 -14.95
N LYS A 237 8.52 -20.31 -14.94
CA LYS A 237 7.44 -20.44 -15.91
C LYS A 237 7.97 -20.35 -17.35
N ARG A 238 8.80 -19.35 -17.64
CA ARG A 238 9.37 -19.15 -18.97
C ARG A 238 10.30 -20.29 -19.41
N GLU A 239 11.07 -20.84 -18.48
CA GLU A 239 11.94 -22.00 -18.74
C GLU A 239 11.15 -23.29 -19.00
N LEU A 240 9.94 -23.39 -18.46
CA LEU A 240 9.05 -24.55 -18.68
C LEU A 240 8.15 -24.40 -19.93
N GLU A 241 7.93 -23.17 -20.40
CA GLU A 241 7.14 -22.84 -21.62
C GLU A 241 8.02 -22.94 -22.89
N THR A 242 8.87 -23.96 -23.02
CA THR A 242 9.69 -24.21 -24.22
C THR A 242 8.93 -25.10 -25.22
N ASP A 243 9.33 -25.02 -26.50
CA ASP A 243 8.73 -25.84 -27.58
C ASP A 243 9.04 -27.34 -27.43
N GLU A 244 9.98 -27.72 -26.58
CA GLU A 244 10.33 -29.11 -26.31
C GLU A 244 9.35 -29.74 -25.31
N PRO A 245 8.80 -30.92 -25.58
CA PRO A 245 7.91 -31.61 -24.65
C PRO A 245 8.65 -31.99 -23.37
N ILE A 246 8.12 -31.60 -22.24
CA ILE A 246 8.67 -31.93 -20.92
C ILE A 246 8.55 -33.45 -20.72
N PRO A 247 9.66 -34.18 -20.41
CA PRO A 247 9.62 -35.59 -20.14
C PRO A 247 8.64 -35.95 -19.01
N PRO A 248 7.87 -37.05 -19.11
CA PRO A 248 6.86 -37.41 -18.10
C PRO A 248 7.41 -37.51 -16.66
N ALA A 249 8.65 -37.96 -16.50
CA ALA A 249 9.31 -38.05 -15.20
C ALA A 249 9.56 -36.66 -14.60
N VAL A 250 9.97 -35.70 -15.42
CA VAL A 250 10.19 -34.31 -15.02
C VAL A 250 8.87 -33.65 -14.65
N LEU A 251 7.83 -33.89 -15.47
CA LEU A 251 6.49 -33.34 -15.19
C LEU A 251 5.94 -33.86 -13.84
N ALA A 252 6.03 -35.17 -13.58
CA ALA A 252 5.59 -35.77 -12.32
C ALA A 252 6.36 -35.21 -11.09
N ALA A 253 7.66 -35.01 -11.22
CA ALA A 253 8.47 -34.39 -10.17
C ALA A 253 8.09 -32.93 -9.92
N LEU A 254 7.87 -32.14 -10.98
CA LEU A 254 7.41 -30.76 -10.89
C LEU A 254 6.02 -30.66 -10.27
N GLU A 255 5.09 -31.51 -10.67
CA GLU A 255 3.74 -31.53 -10.06
C GLU A 255 3.78 -31.84 -8.57
N ARG A 256 4.64 -32.78 -8.15
CA ARG A 256 4.83 -33.07 -6.73
C ARG A 256 5.41 -31.86 -5.99
N PHE A 257 6.42 -31.22 -6.54
CA PHE A 257 6.99 -29.99 -5.97
C PHE A 257 5.92 -28.89 -5.89
N ILE A 258 5.13 -28.66 -6.94
CA ILE A 258 4.07 -27.65 -6.97
C ILE A 258 3.02 -27.89 -5.89
N ARG A 259 2.57 -29.13 -5.69
CA ARG A 259 1.63 -29.45 -4.61
C ARG A 259 2.18 -29.14 -3.23
N LEU A 260 3.44 -29.51 -2.96
CA LEU A 260 4.08 -29.23 -1.66
C LEU A 260 4.39 -27.75 -1.47
N PHE A 261 4.76 -27.06 -2.54
CA PHE A 261 4.94 -25.61 -2.52
C PHE A 261 3.62 -24.89 -2.23
N ASP A 262 2.52 -25.30 -2.85
CA ASP A 262 1.17 -24.77 -2.60
C ASP A 262 0.77 -24.92 -1.13
N HIS A 263 0.96 -26.13 -0.58
CA HIS A 263 0.69 -26.39 0.84
C HIS A 263 1.54 -25.48 1.76
N SER A 264 2.83 -25.38 1.50
CA SER A 264 3.75 -24.58 2.30
C SER A 264 3.42 -23.09 2.20
N VAL A 265 3.15 -22.58 1.00
CA VAL A 265 2.78 -21.20 0.75
C VAL A 265 1.46 -20.83 1.42
N THR A 266 0.47 -21.74 1.37
CA THR A 266 -0.81 -21.56 2.06
C THR A 266 -0.62 -21.49 3.58
N GLY A 267 0.26 -22.33 4.14
CA GLY A 267 0.63 -22.30 5.55
C GLY A 267 1.31 -20.98 5.95
N VAL A 268 2.26 -20.50 5.15
CA VAL A 268 2.93 -19.20 5.36
C VAL A 268 1.93 -18.03 5.26
N ALA A 269 1.01 -18.09 4.29
CA ALA A 269 -0.04 -17.09 4.13
C ALA A 269 -1.01 -17.07 5.32
N ALA A 270 -1.40 -18.23 5.84
CA ALA A 270 -2.22 -18.36 7.04
C ALA A 270 -1.52 -17.76 8.26
N ARG A 271 -0.23 -18.06 8.45
CA ARG A 271 0.59 -17.46 9.52
C ARG A 271 0.72 -15.95 9.39
N ALA A 272 0.87 -15.44 8.17
CA ALA A 272 0.91 -14.00 7.89
C ALA A 272 -0.40 -13.29 8.28
N ARG A 273 -1.53 -13.99 8.22
CA ARG A 273 -2.84 -13.51 8.72
C ARG A 273 -3.00 -13.67 10.23
N GLY A 274 -2.02 -14.22 10.94
CA GLY A 274 -2.10 -14.49 12.37
C GLY A 274 -2.89 -15.73 12.75
N GLN A 275 -3.11 -16.64 11.81
CA GLN A 275 -3.71 -17.95 12.08
C GLN A 275 -2.62 -18.92 12.54
N ALA A 276 -2.96 -19.82 13.47
CA ALA A 276 -2.05 -20.88 13.87
C ALA A 276 -1.81 -21.82 12.67
N SER A 277 -0.58 -21.86 12.19
CA SER A 277 -0.17 -22.74 11.10
C SER A 277 1.23 -23.26 11.38
N ASN A 278 1.40 -24.57 11.32
CA ASN A 278 2.70 -25.21 11.35
C ASN A 278 3.17 -25.38 9.90
N VAL A 279 4.24 -24.67 9.54
CA VAL A 279 4.82 -24.73 8.18
C VAL A 279 6.07 -25.60 8.26
N ASP A 280 5.94 -26.84 7.81
CA ASP A 280 7.07 -27.73 7.63
C ASP A 280 7.64 -27.58 6.22
N LEU A 281 8.88 -27.12 6.12
CA LEU A 281 9.60 -26.92 4.86
C LEU A 281 10.53 -28.11 4.53
N GLU A 282 10.66 -29.11 5.41
CA GLU A 282 11.58 -30.24 5.19
C GLU A 282 11.11 -31.15 4.06
N GLU A 283 9.80 -31.38 3.96
CA GLU A 283 9.23 -32.17 2.87
C GLU A 283 9.38 -31.44 1.52
N LEU A 284 9.14 -30.12 1.51
CA LEU A 284 9.37 -29.29 0.32
C LEU A 284 10.86 -29.27 -0.07
N ARG A 285 11.76 -29.24 0.88
CA ARG A 285 13.22 -29.29 0.65
C ARG A 285 13.63 -30.60 0.00
N ARG A 286 13.11 -31.74 0.48
CA ARG A 286 13.35 -33.06 -0.12
C ARG A 286 12.82 -33.10 -1.56
N ALA A 287 11.58 -32.68 -1.79
CA ALA A 287 11.00 -32.63 -3.12
C ALA A 287 11.78 -31.70 -4.07
N CYS A 288 12.28 -30.58 -3.60
CA CYS A 288 13.15 -29.69 -4.38
C CYS A 288 14.45 -30.39 -4.81
N GLY A 289 15.07 -31.17 -3.91
CA GLY A 289 16.25 -31.99 -4.20
C GLY A 289 15.97 -33.07 -5.26
N GLU A 290 14.92 -33.86 -5.06
CA GLU A 290 14.48 -34.89 -6.00
C GLU A 290 14.16 -34.30 -7.39
N THR A 291 13.36 -33.22 -7.46
CA THR A 291 13.03 -32.53 -8.70
C THR A 291 14.27 -31.97 -9.39
N SER A 292 15.22 -31.43 -8.62
CA SER A 292 16.48 -30.91 -9.16
C SER A 292 17.35 -32.01 -9.76
N GLN A 293 17.29 -33.23 -9.22
CA GLN A 293 18.00 -34.38 -9.75
C GLN A 293 17.36 -34.89 -11.03
N VAL A 294 16.05 -35.08 -11.03
CA VAL A 294 15.29 -35.50 -12.22
C VAL A 294 15.46 -34.50 -13.39
N LEU A 295 15.45 -33.20 -13.10
CA LEU A 295 15.73 -32.15 -14.08
C LEU A 295 17.14 -32.27 -14.64
N ARG A 296 18.14 -32.58 -13.81
CA ARG A 296 19.54 -32.75 -14.26
C ARG A 296 19.68 -33.92 -15.24
N ASP A 297 19.02 -35.03 -14.94
CA ASP A 297 19.18 -36.28 -15.65
C ASP A 297 18.31 -36.35 -16.93
N GLY A 298 17.23 -35.57 -16.99
CA GLY A 298 16.22 -35.68 -18.05
C GLY A 298 15.89 -34.43 -18.85
N TYR A 299 16.51 -33.27 -18.57
CA TYR A 299 16.13 -32.02 -19.24
C TYR A 299 17.33 -31.14 -19.57
N ALA A 300 17.56 -30.85 -20.85
CA ALA A 300 18.78 -30.18 -21.34
C ALA A 300 18.96 -28.74 -20.79
N HIS A 301 17.84 -28.01 -20.59
CA HIS A 301 17.85 -26.63 -20.07
C HIS A 301 17.59 -26.55 -18.55
N SER A 302 18.03 -27.56 -17.78
CA SER A 302 17.68 -27.74 -16.38
C SER A 302 18.36 -26.79 -15.39
N GLU A 303 19.48 -26.16 -15.77
CA GLU A 303 20.30 -25.42 -14.80
C GLU A 303 19.58 -24.18 -14.24
N GLY A 304 18.93 -23.41 -15.11
CA GLY A 304 18.10 -22.27 -14.72
C GLY A 304 16.95 -22.67 -13.83
N ALA A 305 16.17 -23.67 -14.23
CA ALA A 305 15.03 -24.17 -13.45
C ALA A 305 15.43 -24.69 -12.06
N ARG A 306 16.53 -25.43 -11.97
CA ARG A 306 17.08 -25.95 -10.70
C ARG A 306 17.52 -24.83 -9.76
N LEU A 307 18.17 -23.79 -10.29
CA LEU A 307 18.57 -22.62 -9.51
C LEU A 307 17.34 -21.90 -8.96
N MET A 308 16.29 -21.72 -9.78
CA MET A 308 15.05 -21.06 -9.37
C MET A 308 14.32 -21.84 -8.27
N LEU A 309 14.19 -23.17 -8.41
CA LEU A 309 13.58 -24.03 -7.39
C LEU A 309 14.28 -23.88 -6.03
N ARG A 310 15.61 -23.87 -6.02
CA ARG A 310 16.40 -23.69 -4.80
C ARG A 310 16.17 -22.30 -4.17
N ARG A 311 16.21 -21.24 -4.99
CA ARG A 311 15.96 -19.87 -4.52
C ARG A 311 14.56 -19.68 -3.97
N LEU A 312 13.55 -20.24 -4.63
CA LEU A 312 12.16 -20.22 -4.13
C LEU A 312 12.04 -20.83 -2.74
N LEU A 313 12.71 -21.95 -2.50
CA LEU A 313 12.73 -22.60 -1.20
C LEU A 313 13.43 -21.74 -0.13
N GLU A 314 14.60 -21.17 -0.45
CA GLU A 314 15.37 -20.31 0.45
C GLU A 314 14.59 -19.03 0.80
N ASP A 315 13.96 -18.39 -0.19
CA ASP A 315 13.18 -17.17 -0.01
C ASP A 315 11.88 -17.43 0.77
N LEU A 316 11.21 -18.58 0.54
CA LEU A 316 10.04 -18.98 1.31
C LEU A 316 10.40 -19.24 2.79
N GLY A 317 11.53 -19.89 3.05
CA GLY A 317 12.03 -20.12 4.41
C GLY A 317 12.39 -18.82 5.13
N SER A 318 13.04 -17.90 4.41
CA SER A 318 13.39 -16.57 4.92
C SER A 318 12.14 -15.72 5.19
N LEU A 319 11.15 -15.78 4.30
CA LEU A 319 9.87 -15.11 4.44
C LEU A 319 9.08 -15.65 5.63
N ASN A 320 8.99 -16.98 5.80
CA ASN A 320 8.34 -17.61 6.94
C ASN A 320 8.99 -17.17 8.27
N SER A 321 10.32 -17.11 8.34
CA SER A 321 11.06 -16.64 9.51
C SER A 321 10.80 -15.15 9.81
N CYS A 322 10.67 -14.30 8.78
CA CYS A 322 10.33 -12.88 8.94
C CYS A 322 8.91 -12.69 9.44
N ILE A 323 7.95 -13.45 8.91
CA ILE A 323 6.54 -13.42 9.34
C ILE A 323 6.42 -13.91 10.78
N GLY A 324 7.11 -15.01 11.15
CA GLY A 324 7.12 -15.51 12.52
C GLY A 324 7.53 -14.42 13.51
N ARG A 325 8.67 -13.79 13.30
CA ARG A 325 9.14 -12.68 14.15
C ARG A 325 8.19 -11.49 14.24
N ALA A 326 7.44 -11.22 13.16
CA ALA A 326 6.47 -10.13 13.15
C ALA A 326 5.19 -10.50 13.91
N VAL A 327 4.78 -11.78 13.87
CA VAL A 327 3.61 -12.31 14.58
C VAL A 327 3.92 -12.49 16.08
N ASP A 328 5.10 -13.02 16.42
CA ASP A 328 5.51 -13.25 17.82
C ASP A 328 5.60 -11.94 18.62
N ARG A 329 6.06 -10.84 17.99
CA ARG A 329 6.01 -9.49 18.58
C ARG A 329 4.59 -8.98 18.83
N ARG A 330 3.58 -9.57 18.20
CA ARG A 330 2.16 -9.22 18.39
C ARG A 330 1.60 -9.85 19.67
N GLY A 331 2.12 -10.99 20.08
CA GLY A 331 1.68 -11.70 21.31
C GLY A 331 2.36 -11.19 22.58
N ALA A 332 3.41 -10.37 22.45
CA ALA A 332 4.19 -9.87 23.58
C ALA A 332 3.75 -8.47 24.11
N ASP A 333 2.82 -7.81 23.42
CA ASP A 333 2.17 -6.53 23.79
C ASP A 333 0.67 -6.76 24.02
#